data_fd1dc8ac57016152f8365eea3044eae5
#
_entry.id   fd1dc8ac57016152f8365eea3044eae5
#
_cell.length_a   1.000
_cell.length_b   1.000
_cell.length_c   1.000
_cell.angle_alpha   90.00
_cell.angle_beta   90.00
_cell.angle_gamma   90.00
#
_symmetry.space_group_name_H-M   'P 1'
#
loop_
_entity.id
_entity.type
_entity.pdbx_description
1 polymer ?
#
loop_
_entity_poly.entity_id
_entity_poly.type
_entity_poly.pdbx_seq_one_letter_code
_entity_poly.pdbx_strand_id
1 'polypeptide(L)'
;MNKRTLIVRTVALAAVLAAGGALAQDKPLKIGVTAGPHAQIFEQVKKVAERDGLKIQVIEFSDYVQPNAALSAGDLDANSYQHKPYLDQQVKDRGYRIVPVGYTVNFPIGIYSKKVKSLAELKEGSRVGIPNDPTNGGRVLLVFQDKGLIKLRADAGLKATPLDVVDNPRKIRFVEVDAAQLPRTLDDLDASAVNTNYALPAGLNPGRDAIAQESAKSPYVNLLAVREQDKDKPWVAKLVKAYQSDEVRRFVQTEFKGAVVPGF
;
A
#
# COMPACT_ATOMS: atom_id res chain seq x y z
N MET A 1 -20.18 -14.44 -65.06
CA MET A 1 -19.44 -14.39 -63.75
C MET A 1 -19.62 -15.76 -63.11
N ASN A 2 -18.53 -16.53 -62.97
CA ASN A 2 -18.58 -17.92 -62.52
C ASN A 2 -18.80 -18.02 -60.99
N LYS A 3 -19.83 -18.82 -60.59
CA LYS A 3 -20.17 -19.07 -59.18
C LYS A 3 -18.97 -19.54 -58.33
N ARG A 4 -17.97 -20.16 -58.91
CA ARG A 4 -16.72 -20.59 -58.25
C ARG A 4 -15.82 -19.44 -57.80
N THR A 5 -15.80 -18.32 -58.53
CA THR A 5 -14.98 -17.15 -58.21
C THR A 5 -15.56 -16.32 -57.05
N LEU A 6 -16.88 -16.39 -56.83
CA LEU A 6 -17.58 -15.70 -55.76
C LEU A 6 -17.34 -16.37 -54.41
N ILE A 7 -17.30 -17.73 -54.36
CA ILE A 7 -17.07 -18.50 -53.11
C ILE A 7 -15.65 -18.32 -52.62
N VAL A 8 -14.64 -18.26 -53.49
CA VAL A 8 -13.24 -18.07 -53.10
C VAL A 8 -13.01 -16.66 -52.50
N ARG A 9 -13.70 -15.63 -53.03
CA ARG A 9 -13.58 -14.25 -52.48
C ARG A 9 -14.26 -14.09 -51.12
N THR A 10 -15.36 -14.81 -50.86
CA THR A 10 -16.08 -14.74 -49.58
C THR A 10 -15.31 -15.47 -48.45
N VAL A 11 -14.64 -16.59 -48.76
CA VAL A 11 -13.81 -17.32 -47.78
C VAL A 11 -12.54 -16.55 -47.45
N ALA A 12 -11.93 -15.86 -48.43
CA ALA A 12 -10.74 -15.02 -48.17
C ALA A 12 -11.05 -13.80 -47.28
N LEU A 13 -12.27 -13.22 -47.42
CA LEU A 13 -12.67 -12.07 -46.59
C LEU A 13 -13.00 -12.49 -45.15
N ALA A 14 -13.56 -13.69 -44.93
CA ALA A 14 -13.83 -14.24 -43.61
C ALA A 14 -12.53 -14.62 -42.83
N ALA A 15 -11.49 -15.07 -43.55
CA ALA A 15 -10.20 -15.40 -42.94
C ALA A 15 -9.41 -14.15 -42.46
N VAL A 16 -9.59 -13.00 -43.12
CA VAL A 16 -8.94 -11.73 -42.71
C VAL A 16 -9.58 -11.13 -41.46
N LEU A 17 -10.89 -11.34 -41.25
CA LEU A 17 -11.58 -10.87 -40.03
C LEU A 17 -11.27 -11.71 -38.78
N ALA A 18 -10.85 -12.96 -38.91
CA ALA A 18 -10.47 -13.83 -37.83
C ALA A 18 -9.03 -13.58 -37.34
N ALA A 19 -8.16 -12.95 -38.14
CA ALA A 19 -6.77 -12.62 -37.77
C ALA A 19 -6.64 -11.29 -37.03
N GLY A 20 -7.70 -10.47 -36.92
CA GLY A 20 -7.68 -9.17 -36.27
C GLY A 20 -7.83 -9.19 -34.76
N GLY A 21 -8.03 -10.36 -34.12
CA GLY A 21 -8.33 -10.49 -32.69
C GLY A 21 -7.15 -10.78 -31.75
N ALA A 22 -5.92 -10.94 -32.28
CA ALA A 22 -4.80 -11.45 -31.49
C ALA A 22 -3.66 -10.46 -31.19
N LEU A 23 -3.83 -9.16 -31.50
CA LEU A 23 -2.77 -8.15 -31.29
C LEU A 23 -3.13 -7.07 -30.27
N ALA A 24 -3.71 -7.44 -29.15
CA ALA A 24 -3.95 -6.48 -28.07
C ALA A 24 -3.42 -7.01 -26.75
N GLN A 25 -2.13 -6.88 -26.52
CA GLN A 25 -1.50 -6.60 -25.21
C GLN A 25 0.01 -6.85 -25.21
N ASP A 26 0.74 -6.15 -26.08
CA ASP A 26 2.23 -6.18 -26.04
C ASP A 26 2.82 -5.16 -25.06
N LYS A 27 2.03 -4.22 -24.54
CA LYS A 27 2.52 -3.24 -23.57
C LYS A 27 2.43 -3.82 -22.17
N PRO A 28 3.52 -3.77 -21.38
CA PRO A 28 3.48 -4.19 -19.99
C PRO A 28 2.53 -3.31 -19.18
N LEU A 29 1.81 -3.90 -18.23
CA LEU A 29 1.03 -3.18 -17.24
C LEU A 29 1.97 -2.39 -16.33
N LYS A 30 1.73 -1.11 -16.18
CA LYS A 30 2.48 -0.23 -15.29
C LYS A 30 1.85 -0.26 -13.90
N ILE A 31 2.58 -0.81 -12.94
CA ILE A 31 2.11 -0.94 -11.56
C ILE A 31 2.91 -0.02 -10.65
N GLY A 32 2.23 0.95 -10.03
CA GLY A 32 2.82 1.87 -9.06
C GLY A 32 2.94 1.23 -7.67
N VAL A 33 4.11 1.31 -7.08
CA VAL A 33 4.40 0.81 -5.73
C VAL A 33 5.28 1.82 -4.99
N THR A 34 5.35 1.75 -3.66
CA THR A 34 6.43 2.44 -2.95
C THR A 34 7.71 1.59 -2.98
N ALA A 35 8.86 2.27 -3.00
CA ALA A 35 10.18 1.64 -2.93
C ALA A 35 10.33 0.74 -1.68
N GLY A 36 11.25 -0.21 -1.75
CA GLY A 36 11.52 -1.16 -0.67
C GLY A 36 10.59 -2.36 -0.71
N PRO A 37 9.97 -2.77 0.41
CA PRO A 37 9.21 -4.02 0.51
C PRO A 37 8.10 -4.20 -0.53
N HIS A 38 7.37 -3.13 -0.88
CA HIS A 38 6.35 -3.21 -1.92
C HIS A 38 6.94 -3.56 -3.29
N ALA A 39 8.06 -2.91 -3.67
CA ALA A 39 8.76 -3.20 -4.91
C ALA A 39 9.31 -4.63 -4.93
N GLN A 40 9.93 -5.07 -3.83
CA GLN A 40 10.45 -6.44 -3.69
C GLN A 40 9.36 -7.50 -3.86
N ILE A 41 8.19 -7.30 -3.24
CA ILE A 41 7.04 -8.19 -3.40
C ILE A 41 6.56 -8.17 -4.86
N PHE A 42 6.48 -6.99 -5.48
CA PHE A 42 6.01 -6.88 -6.86
C PHE A 42 6.95 -7.50 -7.88
N GLU A 43 8.26 -7.52 -7.64
CA GLU A 43 9.18 -8.29 -8.49
C GLU A 43 8.92 -9.80 -8.41
N GLN A 44 8.47 -10.30 -7.27
CA GLN A 44 8.02 -11.70 -7.16
C GLN A 44 6.66 -11.92 -7.85
N VAL A 45 5.70 -11.00 -7.66
CA VAL A 45 4.40 -11.03 -8.35
C VAL A 45 4.59 -11.04 -9.87
N LYS A 46 5.49 -10.22 -10.40
CA LYS A 46 5.83 -10.15 -11.82
C LYS A 46 6.27 -11.52 -12.36
N LYS A 47 7.16 -12.24 -11.67
CA LYS A 47 7.59 -13.59 -12.08
C LYS A 47 6.42 -14.58 -12.16
N VAL A 48 5.47 -14.50 -11.22
CA VAL A 48 4.27 -15.35 -11.22
C VAL A 48 3.34 -14.96 -12.36
N ALA A 49 3.10 -13.66 -12.56
CA ALA A 49 2.20 -13.13 -13.57
C ALA A 49 2.66 -13.42 -15.02
N GLU A 50 3.98 -13.42 -15.25
CA GLU A 50 4.58 -13.74 -16.55
C GLU A 50 4.21 -15.14 -17.04
N ARG A 51 4.02 -16.11 -16.15
CA ARG A 51 3.59 -17.48 -16.50
C ARG A 51 2.17 -17.52 -17.06
N ASP A 52 1.32 -16.59 -16.61
CA ASP A 52 -0.06 -16.42 -17.12
C ASP A 52 -0.12 -15.40 -18.28
N GLY A 53 1.02 -15.06 -18.88
CA GLY A 53 1.15 -14.14 -20.02
C GLY A 53 0.96 -12.67 -19.68
N LEU A 54 1.05 -12.27 -18.41
CA LEU A 54 0.88 -10.90 -17.98
C LEU A 54 2.26 -10.22 -17.79
N LYS A 55 2.63 -9.32 -18.70
CA LYS A 55 3.86 -8.53 -18.57
C LYS A 55 3.62 -7.36 -17.62
N ILE A 56 4.51 -7.14 -16.66
CA ILE A 56 4.43 -6.08 -15.65
C ILE A 56 5.69 -5.22 -15.69
N GLN A 57 5.50 -3.91 -15.65
CA GLN A 57 6.52 -2.90 -15.36
C GLN A 57 6.23 -2.29 -13.99
N VAL A 58 7.14 -2.47 -13.05
CA VAL A 58 7.05 -1.86 -11.72
C VAL A 58 7.56 -0.43 -11.80
N ILE A 59 6.79 0.52 -11.26
CA ILE A 59 7.14 1.94 -11.17
C ILE A 59 7.19 2.30 -9.69
N GLU A 60 8.37 2.67 -9.21
CA GLU A 60 8.60 2.98 -7.80
C GLU A 60 8.39 4.46 -7.50
N PHE A 61 7.74 4.72 -6.37
CA PHE A 61 7.50 6.06 -5.81
C PHE A 61 8.13 6.17 -4.42
N SER A 62 8.56 7.38 -4.07
CA SER A 62 9.18 7.68 -2.76
C SER A 62 8.17 8.13 -1.70
N ASP A 63 6.95 8.47 -2.08
CA ASP A 63 5.90 9.01 -1.21
C ASP A 63 4.53 8.33 -1.43
N TYR A 64 3.53 8.72 -0.62
CA TYR A 64 2.18 8.16 -0.71
C TYR A 64 1.21 8.99 -1.56
N VAL A 65 1.59 10.20 -2.00
CA VAL A 65 0.68 11.12 -2.71
C VAL A 65 0.63 10.83 -4.20
N GLN A 66 1.80 10.60 -4.80
CA GLN A 66 1.95 10.46 -6.25
C GLN A 66 1.28 9.21 -6.85
N PRO A 67 1.31 8.00 -6.23
CA PRO A 67 0.80 6.79 -6.90
C PRO A 67 -0.67 6.85 -7.27
N ASN A 68 -1.55 7.44 -6.43
CA ASN A 68 -2.97 7.61 -6.77
C ASN A 68 -3.19 8.69 -7.82
N ALA A 69 -2.41 9.76 -7.80
CA ALA A 69 -2.47 10.80 -8.84
C ALA A 69 -2.08 10.23 -10.20
N ALA A 70 -0.98 9.47 -10.29
CA ALA A 70 -0.52 8.81 -11.50
C ALA A 70 -1.53 7.75 -12.01
N LEU A 71 -2.15 6.97 -11.11
CA LEU A 71 -3.18 6.01 -11.49
C LEU A 71 -4.43 6.72 -12.02
N SER A 72 -4.87 7.79 -11.36
CA SER A 72 -6.03 8.58 -11.82
C SER A 72 -5.79 9.25 -13.16
N ALA A 73 -4.56 9.73 -13.43
CA ALA A 73 -4.17 10.33 -14.71
C ALA A 73 -4.04 9.31 -15.86
N GLY A 74 -3.92 8.01 -15.56
CA GLY A 74 -3.72 6.96 -16.55
C GLY A 74 -2.25 6.65 -16.85
N ASP A 75 -1.33 7.21 -16.09
CA ASP A 75 0.11 6.92 -16.19
C ASP A 75 0.46 5.52 -15.65
N LEU A 76 -0.40 5.00 -14.77
CA LEU A 76 -0.37 3.64 -14.23
C LEU A 76 -1.65 2.88 -14.61
N ASP A 77 -1.56 1.54 -14.63
CA ASP A 77 -2.71 0.66 -14.78
C ASP A 77 -3.28 0.22 -13.43
N ALA A 78 -2.42 0.01 -12.44
CA ALA A 78 -2.79 -0.28 -11.05
C ALA A 78 -1.75 0.29 -10.08
N ASN A 79 -2.08 0.31 -8.78
CA ASN A 79 -1.09 0.51 -7.74
C ASN A 79 -1.29 -0.44 -6.55
N SER A 80 -0.22 -0.63 -5.76
CA SER A 80 -0.24 -1.40 -4.51
C SER A 80 0.75 -0.82 -3.52
N TYR A 81 0.26 0.02 -2.62
CA TYR A 81 1.09 0.68 -1.61
C TYR A 81 0.27 1.15 -0.40
N GLN A 82 -1.05 1.11 -0.49
CA GLN A 82 -1.99 1.75 0.40
C GLN A 82 -2.97 0.75 1.01
N HIS A 83 -3.48 1.08 2.18
CA HIS A 83 -4.57 0.38 2.85
C HIS A 83 -5.93 1.05 2.56
N LYS A 84 -7.02 0.32 2.82
CA LYS A 84 -8.36 0.79 2.49
C LYS A 84 -8.72 2.15 3.12
N PRO A 85 -8.49 2.42 4.42
CA PRO A 85 -8.76 3.74 5.00
C PRO A 85 -8.08 4.90 4.28
N TYR A 86 -6.82 4.71 3.81
CA TYR A 86 -6.09 5.71 3.03
C TYR A 86 -6.74 5.94 1.66
N LEU A 87 -7.03 4.86 0.92
CA LEU A 87 -7.69 4.96 -0.38
C LEU A 87 -9.04 5.69 -0.26
N ASP A 88 -9.88 5.30 0.71
CA ASP A 88 -11.20 5.92 0.92
C ASP A 88 -11.08 7.43 1.19
N GLN A 89 -10.07 7.83 1.97
CA GLN A 89 -9.80 9.25 2.22
C GLN A 89 -9.35 9.99 0.96
N GLN A 90 -8.43 9.40 0.18
CA GLN A 90 -7.95 9.99 -1.07
C GLN A 90 -9.08 10.12 -2.11
N VAL A 91 -9.94 9.11 -2.24
CA VAL A 91 -11.13 9.17 -3.09
C VAL A 91 -12.05 10.30 -2.66
N LYS A 92 -12.30 10.44 -1.36
CA LYS A 92 -13.17 11.50 -0.82
C LYS A 92 -12.58 12.90 -1.05
N ASP A 93 -11.30 13.09 -0.77
CA ASP A 93 -10.67 14.42 -0.77
C ASP A 93 -10.28 14.91 -2.16
N ARG A 94 -9.92 13.97 -3.05
CA ARG A 94 -9.40 14.26 -4.39
C ARG A 94 -10.38 13.95 -5.52
N GLY A 95 -11.49 13.29 -5.23
CA GLY A 95 -12.47 12.89 -6.25
C GLY A 95 -11.96 11.80 -7.19
N TYR A 96 -10.95 11.02 -6.79
CA TYR A 96 -10.41 9.95 -7.62
C TYR A 96 -11.44 8.84 -7.86
N ARG A 97 -11.52 8.34 -9.08
CA ARG A 97 -12.31 7.17 -9.45
C ARG A 97 -11.44 5.92 -9.42
N ILE A 98 -10.96 5.57 -8.24
CA ILE A 98 -10.07 4.44 -7.96
C ILE A 98 -10.79 3.50 -6.99
N VAL A 99 -10.73 2.20 -7.28
CA VAL A 99 -11.38 1.15 -6.49
C VAL A 99 -10.40 0.05 -6.10
N PRO A 100 -10.57 -0.59 -4.93
CA PRO A 100 -9.80 -1.75 -4.54
C PRO A 100 -10.27 -2.97 -5.32
N VAL A 101 -9.34 -3.87 -5.70
CA VAL A 101 -9.63 -5.11 -6.43
C VAL A 101 -9.10 -6.38 -5.74
N GLY A 102 -8.24 -6.25 -4.73
CA GLY A 102 -7.74 -7.39 -3.94
C GLY A 102 -6.91 -6.93 -2.75
N TYR A 103 -6.99 -7.67 -1.65
CA TYR A 103 -6.10 -7.44 -0.51
C TYR A 103 -4.70 -8.02 -0.79
N THR A 104 -3.69 -7.44 -0.17
CA THR A 104 -2.29 -7.77 -0.36
C THR A 104 -1.63 -8.16 0.96
N VAL A 105 -0.82 -7.30 1.53
CA VAL A 105 -0.08 -7.55 2.76
C VAL A 105 -0.45 -6.54 3.83
N ASN A 106 -0.24 -6.90 5.09
CA ASN A 106 -0.31 -5.98 6.21
C ASN A 106 1.11 -5.57 6.63
N PHE A 107 1.27 -4.27 6.89
CA PHE A 107 2.49 -3.65 7.42
C PHE A 107 2.17 -3.04 8.79
N PRO A 108 2.25 -3.80 9.89
CA PRO A 108 1.99 -3.24 11.21
C PRO A 108 2.94 -2.07 11.49
N ILE A 109 2.39 -0.89 11.82
CA ILE A 109 3.20 0.28 12.11
C ILE A 109 3.96 0.09 13.42
N GLY A 110 5.25 0.48 13.46
CA GLY A 110 6.10 0.43 14.64
C GLY A 110 6.39 1.82 15.20
N ILE A 111 6.54 1.92 16.49
CA ILE A 111 7.04 3.12 17.18
C ILE A 111 8.47 2.81 17.62
N TYR A 112 9.40 3.68 17.26
CA TYR A 112 10.83 3.49 17.48
C TYR A 112 11.41 4.63 18.29
N SER A 113 12.49 4.35 18.99
CA SER A 113 13.24 5.37 19.74
C SER A 113 14.72 4.99 19.85
N LYS A 114 15.58 6.02 19.81
CA LYS A 114 17.00 5.90 20.18
C LYS A 114 17.25 6.26 21.65
N LYS A 115 16.24 6.82 22.34
CA LYS A 115 16.38 7.41 23.68
C LYS A 115 15.75 6.58 24.79
N VAL A 116 14.67 5.85 24.49
CA VAL A 116 13.91 5.04 25.46
C VAL A 116 13.68 3.61 24.94
N LYS A 117 13.44 2.66 25.82
CA LYS A 117 13.25 1.25 25.52
C LYS A 117 11.78 0.81 25.50
N SER A 118 10.89 1.64 26.02
CA SER A 118 9.44 1.40 26.05
C SER A 118 8.68 2.71 26.02
N LEU A 119 7.40 2.67 25.62
CA LEU A 119 6.51 3.83 25.69
C LEU A 119 6.32 4.31 27.15
N ALA A 120 6.46 3.41 28.12
CA ALA A 120 6.34 3.76 29.55
C ALA A 120 7.44 4.70 30.04
N GLU A 121 8.59 4.72 29.37
CA GLU A 121 9.73 5.59 29.70
C GLU A 121 9.66 6.99 29.08
N LEU A 122 8.67 7.26 28.21
CA LEU A 122 8.44 8.60 27.68
C LEU A 122 8.12 9.56 28.82
N LYS A 123 8.91 10.62 28.94
CA LYS A 123 8.74 11.64 29.97
C LYS A 123 7.62 12.62 29.62
N GLU A 124 7.21 13.40 30.63
CA GLU A 124 6.30 14.52 30.39
C GLU A 124 6.89 15.48 29.33
N GLY A 125 6.06 15.88 28.38
CA GLY A 125 6.45 16.75 27.27
C GLY A 125 7.27 16.09 26.18
N SER A 126 7.48 14.75 26.19
CA SER A 126 8.17 14.02 25.11
C SER A 126 7.57 14.34 23.76
N ARG A 127 8.44 14.50 22.76
CA ARG A 127 8.08 14.77 21.36
C ARG A 127 8.06 13.47 20.58
N VAL A 128 6.92 13.17 19.94
CA VAL A 128 6.73 11.94 19.16
C VAL A 128 6.34 12.28 17.72
N GLY A 129 7.14 11.83 16.77
CA GLY A 129 6.87 11.97 15.34
C GLY A 129 5.75 11.03 14.91
N ILE A 130 4.77 11.55 14.16
CA ILE A 130 3.68 10.79 13.56
C ILE A 130 3.49 11.19 12.09
N PRO A 131 2.96 10.28 11.22
CA PRO A 131 2.62 10.64 9.84
C PRO A 131 1.63 11.82 9.78
N ASN A 132 1.84 12.74 8.82
CA ASN A 132 0.99 13.90 8.62
C ASN A 132 -0.25 13.63 7.75
N ASP A 133 -0.40 12.41 7.21
CA ASP A 133 -1.64 12.04 6.55
C ASP A 133 -2.71 11.62 7.57
N PRO A 134 -3.99 11.98 7.36
CA PRO A 134 -5.03 11.80 8.36
C PRO A 134 -5.22 10.36 8.84
N THR A 135 -4.97 9.38 7.97
CA THR A 135 -5.25 7.99 8.28
C THR A 135 -4.10 7.30 9.02
N ASN A 136 -2.85 7.58 8.68
CA ASN A 136 -1.71 7.04 9.42
C ASN A 136 -1.41 7.83 10.71
N GLY A 137 -1.64 9.15 10.72
CA GLY A 137 -1.61 9.94 11.96
C GLY A 137 -2.61 9.42 12.98
N GLY A 138 -3.87 9.27 12.58
CA GLY A 138 -4.93 8.70 13.43
C GLY A 138 -4.63 7.28 13.89
N ARG A 139 -4.08 6.44 13.00
CA ARG A 139 -3.62 5.08 13.31
C ARG A 139 -2.61 5.06 14.47
N VAL A 140 -1.64 5.96 14.46
CA VAL A 140 -0.66 6.07 15.55
C VAL A 140 -1.31 6.50 16.85
N LEU A 141 -2.20 7.50 16.80
CA LEU A 141 -2.91 7.96 18.01
C LEU A 141 -3.74 6.84 18.62
N LEU A 142 -4.37 5.98 17.80
CA LEU A 142 -5.07 4.78 18.28
C LEU A 142 -4.12 3.79 18.96
N VAL A 143 -2.88 3.60 18.46
CA VAL A 143 -1.88 2.78 19.16
C VAL A 143 -1.54 3.37 20.54
N PHE A 144 -1.36 4.70 20.64
CA PHE A 144 -1.11 5.35 21.93
C PHE A 144 -2.28 5.21 22.89
N GLN A 145 -3.52 5.29 22.40
CA GLN A 145 -4.71 5.04 23.19
C GLN A 145 -4.80 3.59 23.68
N ASP A 146 -4.56 2.60 22.79
CA ASP A 146 -4.56 1.18 23.15
C ASP A 146 -3.52 0.84 24.23
N LYS A 147 -2.42 1.59 24.26
CA LYS A 147 -1.39 1.47 25.29
C LYS A 147 -1.68 2.30 26.55
N GLY A 148 -2.83 2.97 26.62
CA GLY A 148 -3.26 3.74 27.79
C GLY A 148 -2.47 5.03 28.05
N LEU A 149 -1.81 5.57 27.04
CA LEU A 149 -0.98 6.78 27.17
C LEU A 149 -1.76 8.06 26.91
N ILE A 150 -2.80 7.98 26.11
CA ILE A 150 -3.72 9.08 25.80
C ILE A 150 -5.16 8.55 25.73
N LYS A 151 -6.11 9.49 25.72
CA LYS A 151 -7.52 9.20 25.39
C LYS A 151 -7.96 10.11 24.26
N LEU A 152 -8.55 9.52 23.23
CA LEU A 152 -9.16 10.25 22.12
C LEU A 152 -10.64 10.53 22.38
N ARG A 153 -11.16 11.56 21.76
CA ARG A 153 -12.59 11.83 21.70
C ARG A 153 -13.32 10.62 21.08
N ALA A 154 -14.48 10.25 21.62
CA ALA A 154 -15.16 9.00 21.28
C ALA A 154 -15.53 8.87 19.79
N ASP A 155 -15.75 9.99 19.10
CA ASP A 155 -16.14 10.06 17.69
C ASP A 155 -14.98 10.31 16.72
N ALA A 156 -13.72 10.38 17.21
CA ALA A 156 -12.54 10.67 16.39
C ALA A 156 -12.25 9.59 15.32
N GLY A 157 -12.49 8.31 15.64
CA GLY A 157 -12.37 7.20 14.70
C GLY A 157 -10.95 7.04 14.12
N LEU A 158 -10.89 6.48 12.89
CA LEU A 158 -9.61 6.19 12.20
C LEU A 158 -8.86 7.45 11.69
N LYS A 159 -9.48 8.63 11.78
CA LYS A 159 -8.91 9.91 11.31
C LYS A 159 -8.62 10.87 12.46
N ALA A 160 -8.43 10.33 13.65
CA ALA A 160 -8.07 11.12 14.82
C ALA A 160 -6.83 11.97 14.52
N THR A 161 -6.85 13.20 15.00
CA THR A 161 -5.73 14.15 14.94
C THR A 161 -5.23 14.45 16.34
N PRO A 162 -4.10 15.08 16.52
CA PRO A 162 -3.65 15.53 17.85
C PRO A 162 -4.66 16.41 18.59
N LEU A 163 -5.56 17.10 17.85
CA LEU A 163 -6.64 17.92 18.43
C LEU A 163 -7.77 17.09 19.05
N ASP A 164 -7.85 15.82 18.73
CA ASP A 164 -8.84 14.89 19.27
C ASP A 164 -8.39 14.21 20.57
N VAL A 165 -7.18 14.53 21.05
CA VAL A 165 -6.64 14.02 22.31
C VAL A 165 -7.28 14.79 23.46
N VAL A 166 -8.16 14.12 24.22
CA VAL A 166 -8.92 14.73 25.35
C VAL A 166 -8.27 14.44 26.71
N ASP A 167 -7.42 13.42 26.81
CA ASP A 167 -6.61 13.13 28.00
C ASP A 167 -5.19 12.77 27.58
N ASN A 168 -4.21 13.42 28.20
CA ASN A 168 -2.79 13.26 27.89
C ASN A 168 -1.96 13.57 29.14
N PRO A 169 -1.93 12.65 30.11
CA PRO A 169 -1.34 12.91 31.43
C PRO A 169 0.17 13.18 31.35
N ARG A 170 0.83 12.67 30.31
CA ARG A 170 2.27 12.92 30.08
C ARG A 170 2.55 14.10 29.17
N LYS A 171 1.52 14.84 28.74
CA LYS A 171 1.66 15.99 27.83
C LYS A 171 2.53 15.68 26.61
N ILE A 172 2.39 14.48 26.05
CA ILE A 172 3.10 14.06 24.83
C ILE A 172 2.77 15.03 23.70
N ARG A 173 3.80 15.51 23.04
CA ARG A 173 3.68 16.42 21.88
C ARG A 173 3.83 15.63 20.60
N PHE A 174 2.74 15.43 19.87
CA PHE A 174 2.76 14.80 18.57
C PHE A 174 3.24 15.79 17.51
N VAL A 175 4.26 15.40 16.73
CA VAL A 175 4.88 16.18 15.67
C VAL A 175 4.54 15.51 14.35
N GLU A 176 3.70 16.16 13.56
CA GLU A 176 3.26 15.64 12.25
C GLU A 176 4.35 15.87 11.21
N VAL A 177 4.80 14.78 10.57
CA VAL A 177 5.89 14.75 9.60
C VAL A 177 5.51 13.86 8.44
N ASP A 178 5.98 14.16 7.23
CA ASP A 178 5.84 13.26 6.09
C ASP A 178 6.34 11.85 6.44
N ALA A 179 5.54 10.83 6.10
CA ALA A 179 5.81 9.45 6.50
C ALA A 179 7.19 8.95 6.04
N ALA A 180 7.66 9.37 4.86
CA ALA A 180 8.96 8.99 4.32
C ALA A 180 10.13 9.64 5.10
N GLN A 181 9.90 10.72 5.84
CA GLN A 181 10.92 11.42 6.61
C GLN A 181 11.02 10.94 8.06
N LEU A 182 9.99 10.25 8.58
CA LEU A 182 9.93 9.82 9.98
C LEU A 182 11.13 8.99 10.45
N PRO A 183 11.74 8.09 9.66
CA PRO A 183 12.95 7.38 10.10
C PRO A 183 14.09 8.31 10.50
N ARG A 184 14.21 9.47 9.83
CA ARG A 184 15.29 10.45 10.08
C ARG A 184 15.05 11.28 11.34
N THR A 185 13.80 11.40 11.80
CA THR A 185 13.45 12.18 12.98
C THR A 185 13.86 11.53 14.30
N LEU A 186 14.31 10.26 14.27
CA LEU A 186 14.72 9.50 15.46
C LEU A 186 15.96 10.09 16.15
N ASP A 187 16.72 10.94 15.50
CA ASP A 187 17.85 11.64 16.10
C ASP A 187 17.38 12.85 16.94
N ASP A 188 16.31 13.50 16.52
CA ASP A 188 15.83 14.75 17.10
C ASP A 188 14.67 14.57 18.07
N LEU A 189 13.78 13.61 17.82
CA LEU A 189 12.59 13.35 18.61
C LEU A 189 12.84 12.28 19.70
N ASP A 190 11.93 12.15 20.63
CA ASP A 190 12.03 11.15 21.69
C ASP A 190 11.56 9.79 21.22
N ALA A 191 10.63 9.75 20.28
CA ALA A 191 10.21 8.57 19.52
C ALA A 191 9.61 9.00 18.19
N SER A 192 9.47 8.07 17.25
CA SER A 192 8.73 8.28 15.99
C SER A 192 8.01 7.01 15.58
N ALA A 193 6.78 7.17 15.13
CA ALA A 193 6.01 6.10 14.54
C ALA A 193 6.34 6.02 13.04
N VAL A 194 6.90 4.91 12.61
CA VAL A 194 7.36 4.72 11.24
C VAL A 194 6.58 3.61 10.56
N ASN A 195 5.98 3.91 9.41
CA ASN A 195 5.36 2.89 8.56
C ASN A 195 6.40 1.86 8.14
N THR A 196 6.08 0.58 8.25
CA THR A 196 7.05 -0.52 8.11
C THR A 196 7.75 -0.55 6.75
N ASN A 197 7.08 -0.13 5.66
CA ASN A 197 7.72 -0.01 4.35
C ASN A 197 8.83 1.05 4.30
N TYR A 198 8.81 2.07 5.17
CA TYR A 198 9.91 3.03 5.37
C TYR A 198 10.88 2.61 6.48
N ALA A 199 10.40 1.86 7.47
CA ALA A 199 11.24 1.37 8.56
C ALA A 199 12.29 0.36 8.06
N LEU A 200 11.87 -0.64 7.29
CA LEU A 200 12.76 -1.71 6.81
C LEU A 200 13.95 -1.18 5.98
N PRO A 201 13.77 -0.29 4.98
CA PRO A 201 14.90 0.30 4.26
C PRO A 201 15.82 1.16 5.14
N ALA A 202 15.29 1.71 6.24
CA ALA A 202 16.08 2.45 7.23
C ALA A 202 16.79 1.55 8.27
N GLY A 203 16.73 0.22 8.09
CA GLY A 203 17.35 -0.75 9.00
C GLY A 203 16.56 -1.04 10.27
N LEU A 204 15.33 -0.53 10.38
CA LEU A 204 14.44 -0.71 11.53
C LEU A 204 13.50 -1.89 11.29
N ASN A 205 13.59 -2.90 12.13
CA ASN A 205 12.69 -4.06 12.09
C ASN A 205 11.61 -3.91 13.17
N PRO A 206 10.29 -3.90 12.82
CA PRO A 206 9.24 -3.68 13.81
C PRO A 206 9.19 -4.74 14.90
N GLY A 207 9.53 -6.00 14.59
CA GLY A 207 9.55 -7.09 15.58
C GLY A 207 10.74 -7.08 16.52
N ARG A 208 11.83 -6.37 16.17
CA ARG A 208 13.08 -6.34 16.94
C ARG A 208 13.34 -4.98 17.61
N ASP A 209 13.08 -3.90 16.87
CA ASP A 209 13.58 -2.58 17.21
C ASP A 209 12.46 -1.62 17.69
N ALA A 210 11.19 -1.97 17.45
CA ALA A 210 10.07 -1.13 17.89
C ALA A 210 9.88 -1.22 19.41
N ILE A 211 9.73 -0.07 20.06
CA ILE A 211 9.36 0.04 21.48
C ILE A 211 7.86 -0.19 21.71
N ALA A 212 7.07 -0.13 20.65
CA ALA A 212 5.69 -0.57 20.56
C ALA A 212 5.31 -0.82 19.10
N GLN A 213 4.34 -1.70 18.88
CA GLN A 213 3.83 -2.05 17.57
C GLN A 213 2.33 -2.12 17.59
N GLU A 214 1.72 -1.80 16.46
CA GLU A 214 0.31 -2.02 16.21
C GLU A 214 -0.04 -3.51 16.20
N SER A 215 -1.28 -3.83 16.60
CA SER A 215 -1.80 -5.18 16.47
C SER A 215 -1.86 -5.65 15.01
N ALA A 216 -1.46 -6.89 14.76
CA ALA A 216 -1.59 -7.51 13.42
C ALA A 216 -3.05 -7.64 12.93
N LYS A 217 -4.04 -7.53 13.85
CA LYS A 217 -5.48 -7.56 13.54
C LYS A 217 -6.06 -6.20 13.19
N SER A 218 -5.23 -5.25 12.77
CA SER A 218 -5.66 -3.90 12.42
C SER A 218 -6.37 -3.84 11.06
N PRO A 219 -7.23 -2.82 10.80
CA PRO A 219 -7.95 -2.67 9.54
C PRO A 219 -7.07 -2.15 8.38
N TYR A 220 -5.76 -2.08 8.56
CA TYR A 220 -4.83 -1.44 7.64
C TYR A 220 -4.14 -2.42 6.68
N VAL A 221 -4.81 -3.52 6.34
CA VAL A 221 -4.35 -4.41 5.25
C VAL A 221 -4.30 -3.62 3.95
N ASN A 222 -3.19 -3.73 3.24
CA ASN A 222 -2.97 -3.08 1.97
C ASN A 222 -3.73 -3.77 0.84
N LEU A 223 -3.80 -3.12 -0.31
CA LEU A 223 -4.61 -3.55 -1.42
C LEU A 223 -4.00 -3.22 -2.79
N LEU A 224 -4.47 -3.94 -3.78
CA LEU A 224 -4.36 -3.58 -5.19
C LEU A 224 -5.52 -2.64 -5.52
N ALA A 225 -5.21 -1.53 -6.20
CA ALA A 225 -6.20 -0.57 -6.68
C ALA A 225 -6.05 -0.31 -8.16
N VAL A 226 -7.17 -0.10 -8.84
CA VAL A 226 -7.27 0.23 -10.26
C VAL A 226 -8.26 1.38 -10.46
N ARG A 227 -8.26 2.03 -11.63
CA ARG A 227 -9.36 2.94 -11.98
C ARG A 227 -10.67 2.15 -12.04
N GLU A 228 -11.76 2.76 -11.62
CA GLU A 228 -13.10 2.13 -11.61
C GLU A 228 -13.48 1.54 -12.96
N GLN A 229 -13.17 2.24 -14.07
CA GLN A 229 -13.41 1.79 -15.45
C GLN A 229 -12.61 0.56 -15.86
N ASP A 230 -11.56 0.21 -15.12
CA ASP A 230 -10.65 -0.90 -15.47
C ASP A 230 -10.90 -2.15 -14.61
N LYS A 231 -11.73 -2.06 -13.55
CA LYS A 231 -11.91 -3.12 -12.54
C LYS A 231 -12.32 -4.48 -13.08
N ASP A 232 -13.07 -4.50 -14.17
CA ASP A 232 -13.60 -5.72 -14.78
C ASP A 232 -12.75 -6.22 -15.98
N LYS A 233 -11.59 -5.60 -16.23
CA LYS A 233 -10.69 -6.04 -17.30
C LYS A 233 -10.06 -7.40 -16.96
N PRO A 234 -9.90 -8.31 -17.93
CA PRO A 234 -9.39 -9.68 -17.68
C PRO A 234 -8.02 -9.72 -17.00
N TRP A 235 -7.16 -8.75 -17.24
CA TRP A 235 -5.85 -8.68 -16.60
C TRP A 235 -5.91 -8.40 -15.09
N VAL A 236 -6.98 -7.76 -14.59
CA VAL A 236 -7.14 -7.45 -13.16
C VAL A 236 -7.25 -8.74 -12.36
N ALA A 237 -8.11 -9.67 -12.77
CA ALA A 237 -8.24 -10.97 -12.11
C ALA A 237 -6.93 -11.77 -12.13
N LYS A 238 -6.19 -11.73 -13.26
CA LYS A 238 -4.87 -12.37 -13.35
C LYS A 238 -3.85 -11.74 -12.40
N LEU A 239 -3.82 -10.41 -12.30
CA LEU A 239 -2.93 -9.69 -11.40
C LEU A 239 -3.22 -10.02 -9.93
N VAL A 240 -4.49 -10.00 -9.53
CA VAL A 240 -4.92 -10.37 -8.18
C VAL A 240 -4.51 -11.82 -7.86
N LYS A 241 -4.79 -12.76 -8.78
CA LYS A 241 -4.40 -14.18 -8.62
C LYS A 241 -2.89 -14.34 -8.48
N ALA A 242 -2.09 -13.63 -9.29
CA ALA A 242 -0.64 -13.69 -9.21
C ALA A 242 -0.12 -13.15 -7.87
N TYR A 243 -0.68 -12.03 -7.39
CA TYR A 243 -0.31 -11.46 -6.08
C TYR A 243 -0.67 -12.43 -4.94
N GLN A 244 -1.88 -12.99 -4.96
CA GLN A 244 -2.41 -13.85 -3.90
C GLN A 244 -1.97 -15.32 -4.02
N SER A 245 -0.91 -15.60 -4.80
CA SER A 245 -0.38 -16.94 -4.96
C SER A 245 0.38 -17.42 -3.71
N ASP A 246 0.45 -18.75 -3.54
CA ASP A 246 1.25 -19.37 -2.48
C ASP A 246 2.73 -19.05 -2.61
N GLU A 247 3.23 -18.80 -3.82
CA GLU A 247 4.62 -18.43 -4.07
C GLU A 247 4.93 -17.05 -3.49
N VAL A 248 4.06 -16.05 -3.74
CA VAL A 248 4.19 -14.72 -3.15
C VAL A 248 4.00 -14.76 -1.64
N ARG A 249 3.05 -15.56 -1.14
CA ARG A 249 2.85 -15.77 0.30
C ARG A 249 4.13 -16.29 0.97
N ARG A 250 4.73 -17.34 0.42
CA ARG A 250 6.00 -17.90 0.95
C ARG A 250 7.14 -16.89 0.88
N PHE A 251 7.26 -16.14 -0.22
CA PHE A 251 8.25 -15.09 -0.34
C PHE A 251 8.10 -14.06 0.79
N VAL A 252 6.88 -13.52 1.02
CA VAL A 252 6.62 -12.55 2.09
C VAL A 252 7.00 -13.10 3.45
N GLN A 253 6.63 -14.33 3.75
CA GLN A 253 6.93 -14.97 5.05
C GLN A 253 8.44 -15.18 5.26
N THR A 254 9.15 -15.60 4.22
CA THR A 254 10.59 -15.92 4.29
C THR A 254 11.44 -14.66 4.33
N GLU A 255 11.14 -13.69 3.46
CA GLU A 255 11.92 -12.47 3.31
C GLU A 255 11.75 -11.53 4.51
N PHE A 256 10.50 -11.28 4.91
CA PHE A 256 10.21 -10.28 5.94
C PHE A 256 10.05 -10.83 7.35
N LYS A 257 10.05 -12.15 7.53
CA LYS A 257 10.10 -12.84 8.86
C LYS A 257 9.13 -12.26 9.89
N GLY A 258 7.89 -11.96 9.45
CA GLY A 258 6.83 -11.42 10.29
C GLY A 258 6.76 -9.89 10.35
N ALA A 259 7.74 -9.14 9.85
CA ALA A 259 7.65 -7.69 9.73
C ALA A 259 6.57 -7.26 8.71
N VAL A 260 6.33 -8.09 7.71
CA VAL A 260 5.24 -7.97 6.74
C VAL A 260 4.46 -9.28 6.77
N VAL A 261 3.13 -9.18 6.81
CA VAL A 261 2.24 -10.33 6.97
C VAL A 261 1.30 -10.44 5.77
N PRO A 262 1.17 -11.62 5.12
CA PRO A 262 0.14 -11.81 4.11
C PRO A 262 -1.25 -11.48 4.64
N GLY A 263 -2.03 -10.72 3.86
CA GLY A 263 -3.39 -10.28 4.19
C GLY A 263 -4.46 -10.92 3.29
N PHE A 264 -4.10 -12.01 2.59
CA PHE A 264 -4.93 -12.74 1.63
C PHE A 264 -4.88 -14.24 1.88
#